data_5c386b537558b19ca3d1972ad5261e11
#
_entry.id   5c386b537558b19ca3d1972ad5261e11
#
_cell.length_a   1.000
_cell.length_b   1.000
_cell.length_c   1.000
_cell.angle_alpha   90.00
_cell.angle_beta   90.00
_cell.angle_gamma   90.00
#
_symmetry.space_group_name_H-M   'P 1'
#
loop_
_entity.id
_entity.type
_entity.pdbx_description
1 polymer ?
#
loop_
_entity_poly.entity_id
_entity_poly.type
_entity_poly.pdbx_seq_one_letter_code
_entity_poly.pdbx_strand_id
1 'polypeptide(L)'
;GYGIDGASKLRMTFSKDSNLYDSNAALYVFELDTQKIHRFDGYDLAGRTYVFNSGKCVFELTSAGSDKYTSATDGFTVEKAINPDIDYSTLSVSKKSVKLNAGKSATITYRALDNFGDTTKVTAKTSNKKVATVSVASGKVTIKAAGKAKGAATAKITLTNGKKKATIKVTINNPVKKVKAAKKKATVKKKKTVKLTFKVTSYNKAKKTSDKITYKTSKKKVAKITKKKVSSKKIIVSVKGLKKGTSKITVTIGKKKAVVTVKVK
;
A
#
# COMPACT_ATOMS: atom_id res chain seq x y z
N GLY A 1 30.42 16.88 -23.43
CA GLY A 1 29.11 17.50 -23.57
C GLY A 1 27.99 16.61 -23.05
N TYR A 2 26.85 17.21 -22.77
CA TYR A 2 25.60 16.52 -22.41
C TYR A 2 24.54 16.88 -23.42
N GLY A 3 23.70 15.89 -23.78
CA GLY A 3 22.57 16.11 -24.68
C GLY A 3 21.48 15.07 -24.44
N ILE A 4 20.21 15.50 -24.62
CA ILE A 4 19.04 14.62 -24.63
C ILE A 4 18.32 14.88 -25.96
N ASP A 5 18.25 13.85 -26.79
CA ASP A 5 17.62 13.97 -28.10
C ASP A 5 16.15 14.36 -27.99
N GLY A 6 15.75 15.37 -28.79
CA GLY A 6 14.39 15.93 -28.77
C GLY A 6 14.08 16.84 -27.57
N ALA A 7 15.00 17.08 -26.64
CA ALA A 7 14.82 18.05 -25.58
C ALA A 7 15.10 19.46 -26.08
N SER A 8 14.30 20.43 -25.62
CA SER A 8 14.55 21.87 -25.83
C SER A 8 15.29 22.50 -24.66
N LYS A 9 15.39 21.79 -23.52
CA LYS A 9 16.06 22.24 -22.31
C LYS A 9 16.71 21.07 -21.59
N LEU A 10 17.76 21.40 -20.83
CA LEU A 10 18.41 20.48 -19.89
C LEU A 10 18.34 21.04 -18.48
N ARG A 11 17.85 20.24 -17.53
CA ARG A 11 17.96 20.49 -16.11
C ARG A 11 19.07 19.62 -15.56
N MET A 12 20.15 20.23 -15.07
CA MET A 12 21.32 19.52 -14.57
C MET A 12 21.52 19.79 -13.09
N THR A 13 21.76 18.74 -12.33
CA THR A 13 22.12 18.80 -10.90
C THR A 13 23.59 18.41 -10.76
N PHE A 14 24.36 19.25 -10.12
CA PHE A 14 25.79 19.06 -9.86
C PHE A 14 26.00 18.47 -8.47
N SER A 15 27.04 17.64 -8.33
CA SER A 15 27.44 17.07 -7.05
C SER A 15 27.79 18.16 -6.03
N LYS A 16 27.56 17.84 -4.76
CA LYS A 16 28.00 18.69 -3.64
C LYS A 16 29.51 18.86 -3.58
N ASP A 17 30.24 17.90 -4.14
CA ASP A 17 31.71 17.90 -4.21
C ASP A 17 32.25 18.66 -5.42
N SER A 18 31.37 19.22 -6.27
CA SER A 18 31.76 20.10 -7.37
C SER A 18 32.39 21.37 -6.84
N ASN A 19 33.63 21.59 -7.16
CA ASN A 19 34.45 22.68 -6.62
C ASN A 19 35.36 23.24 -7.71
N LEU A 20 35.37 24.56 -7.87
CA LEU A 20 36.22 25.33 -8.79
C LEU A 20 36.99 26.37 -7.96
N TYR A 21 37.58 25.92 -6.84
CA TYR A 21 38.12 26.80 -5.79
C TYR A 21 39.38 27.56 -6.20
N ASP A 22 40.12 27.05 -7.21
CA ASP A 22 41.25 27.84 -7.73
C ASP A 22 40.69 29.16 -8.29
N SER A 23 41.26 30.27 -7.84
CA SER A 23 40.86 31.64 -8.22
C SER A 23 40.79 31.90 -9.73
N ASN A 24 41.38 31.03 -10.50
CA ASN A 24 41.44 31.09 -11.98
C ASN A 24 40.72 29.96 -12.67
N ALA A 25 40.11 29.00 -11.93
CA ALA A 25 39.32 27.95 -12.51
C ALA A 25 37.90 28.43 -12.81
N ALA A 26 37.39 28.14 -13.99
CA ALA A 26 36.01 28.40 -14.35
C ALA A 26 35.46 27.30 -15.25
N LEU A 27 34.17 26.96 -15.03
CA LEU A 27 33.44 26.13 -15.97
C LEU A 27 32.58 27.02 -16.87
N TYR A 28 32.79 26.89 -18.17
CA TYR A 28 31.93 27.48 -19.18
C TYR A 28 30.97 26.43 -19.69
N VAL A 29 29.70 26.77 -19.76
CA VAL A 29 28.64 25.90 -20.32
C VAL A 29 28.05 26.62 -21.53
N PHE A 30 28.22 26.01 -22.69
CA PHE A 30 27.75 26.53 -23.98
C PHE A 30 26.43 25.83 -24.33
N GLU A 31 25.35 26.57 -24.40
CA GLU A 31 24.07 26.12 -24.94
C GLU A 31 24.14 26.08 -26.47
N LEU A 32 24.08 24.91 -27.09
CA LEU A 32 24.28 24.80 -28.54
C LEU A 32 23.10 25.36 -29.35
N ASP A 33 21.87 25.27 -28.80
CA ASP A 33 20.67 25.73 -29.53
C ASP A 33 20.47 27.25 -29.42
N THR A 34 20.88 27.87 -28.31
CA THR A 34 20.71 29.30 -28.06
C THR A 34 21.99 30.12 -28.22
N GLN A 35 23.12 29.45 -28.32
CA GLN A 35 24.48 30.03 -28.36
C GLN A 35 24.83 30.82 -27.09
N LYS A 36 24.07 30.62 -26.00
CA LYS A 36 24.33 31.28 -24.73
C LYS A 36 25.48 30.61 -23.98
N ILE A 37 26.31 31.42 -23.34
CA ILE A 37 27.41 30.98 -22.51
C ILE A 37 27.14 31.32 -21.06
N HIS A 38 27.31 30.33 -20.18
CA HIS A 38 27.26 30.49 -18.73
C HIS A 38 28.65 30.26 -18.15
N ARG A 39 29.07 31.06 -17.22
CA ARG A 39 30.33 30.93 -16.47
C ARG A 39 30.03 30.65 -15.00
N PHE A 40 30.70 29.66 -14.45
CA PHE A 40 30.62 29.27 -13.05
C PHE A 40 32.03 29.22 -12.47
N ASP A 41 32.18 29.67 -11.23
CA ASP A 41 33.43 29.60 -10.48
C ASP A 41 33.18 29.29 -8.99
N GLY A 42 34.29 29.08 -8.27
CA GLY A 42 34.22 28.79 -6.83
C GLY A 42 33.27 27.65 -6.50
N TYR A 43 32.28 27.93 -5.64
CA TYR A 43 31.27 26.97 -5.18
C TYR A 43 29.93 27.08 -5.92
N ASP A 44 29.88 27.77 -7.04
CA ASP A 44 28.62 28.00 -7.78
C ASP A 44 27.86 26.72 -8.13
N LEU A 45 28.59 25.61 -8.36
CA LEU A 45 28.01 24.34 -8.76
C LEU A 45 27.65 23.42 -7.60
N ALA A 46 28.31 23.58 -6.44
CA ALA A 46 28.22 22.63 -5.34
C ALA A 46 26.78 22.32 -4.88
N GLY A 47 26.26 21.13 -5.24
CA GLY A 47 24.92 20.66 -4.91
C GLY A 47 23.79 21.46 -5.57
N ARG A 48 24.07 22.31 -6.55
CA ARG A 48 23.06 23.17 -7.18
C ARG A 48 22.52 22.57 -8.47
N THR A 49 21.37 23.08 -8.85
CA THR A 49 20.66 22.69 -10.06
C THR A 49 20.43 23.90 -10.94
N TYR A 50 20.74 23.74 -12.22
CA TYR A 50 20.54 24.76 -13.26
C TYR A 50 19.68 24.24 -14.39
N VAL A 51 18.96 25.14 -15.04
CA VAL A 51 18.20 24.84 -16.26
C VAL A 51 18.83 25.63 -17.40
N PHE A 52 19.30 24.91 -18.39
CA PHE A 52 19.83 25.44 -19.64
C PHE A 52 18.73 25.37 -20.73
N ASN A 53 18.60 26.43 -21.53
CA ASN A 53 17.58 26.51 -22.60
C ASN A 53 18.08 25.89 -23.91
N SER A 54 18.74 24.76 -23.79
CA SER A 54 19.24 23.96 -24.91
C SER A 54 19.10 22.48 -24.57
N GLY A 55 18.76 21.67 -25.54
CA GLY A 55 18.77 20.22 -25.44
C GLY A 55 20.19 19.62 -25.45
N LYS A 56 21.19 20.43 -25.78
CA LYS A 56 22.61 20.03 -25.89
C LYS A 56 23.51 21.13 -25.34
N CYS A 57 24.42 20.76 -24.42
CA CYS A 57 25.41 21.67 -23.85
C CYS A 57 26.80 21.10 -23.96
N VAL A 58 27.77 21.97 -24.23
CA VAL A 58 29.20 21.66 -24.19
C VAL A 58 29.81 22.34 -22.97
N PHE A 59 30.73 21.65 -22.33
CA PHE A 59 31.41 22.10 -21.12
C PHE A 59 32.91 22.31 -21.43
N GLU A 60 33.42 23.44 -21.00
CA GLU A 60 34.84 23.76 -21.05
C GLU A 60 35.28 24.14 -19.64
N LEU A 61 36.20 23.37 -19.08
CA LEU A 61 36.82 23.69 -17.80
C LEU A 61 38.15 24.37 -18.10
N THR A 62 38.31 25.62 -17.66
CA THR A 62 39.57 26.35 -17.75
C THR A 62 40.22 26.41 -16.38
N SER A 63 41.53 26.21 -16.35
CA SER A 63 42.38 26.52 -15.19
C SER A 63 43.53 27.34 -15.67
N ALA A 64 43.85 28.47 -15.01
CA ALA A 64 45.10 29.15 -15.25
C ALA A 64 46.19 28.40 -14.48
N GLY A 65 47.00 27.62 -15.19
CA GLY A 65 48.09 26.89 -14.56
C GLY A 65 49.02 27.82 -13.84
N SER A 66 49.01 27.80 -12.52
CA SER A 66 50.14 28.16 -11.70
C SER A 66 50.75 26.89 -11.18
N ASP A 67 52.00 26.62 -11.53
CA ASP A 67 52.75 25.40 -11.18
C ASP A 67 52.87 25.11 -9.67
N LYS A 68 52.22 25.85 -8.81
CA LYS A 68 52.37 25.76 -7.34
C LYS A 68 51.22 25.16 -6.56
N TYR A 69 50.02 25.03 -7.11
CA TYR A 69 48.88 24.46 -6.40
C TYR A 69 47.97 23.63 -7.31
N THR A 70 48.52 22.54 -7.80
CA THR A 70 47.66 21.47 -8.32
C THR A 70 47.06 20.69 -7.16
N SER A 71 46.05 21.23 -6.53
CA SER A 71 45.17 20.38 -5.74
C SER A 71 44.34 19.58 -6.72
N ALA A 72 44.50 18.26 -6.71
CA ALA A 72 43.75 17.32 -7.55
C ALA A 72 42.23 17.25 -7.22
N THR A 73 41.71 18.31 -6.62
CA THR A 73 40.34 18.37 -6.06
C THR A 73 39.40 19.28 -6.85
N ASP A 74 39.91 20.08 -7.79
CA ASP A 74 39.07 20.96 -8.60
C ASP A 74 38.38 20.19 -9.71
N GLY A 75 37.10 20.34 -9.83
CA GLY A 75 36.32 19.67 -10.84
C GLY A 75 34.81 19.76 -10.59
N PHE A 76 34.08 19.18 -11.49
CA PHE A 76 32.63 19.08 -11.37
C PHE A 76 32.11 17.71 -11.76
N THR A 77 31.00 17.33 -11.16
CA THR A 77 30.27 16.10 -11.53
C THR A 77 28.82 16.45 -11.75
N VAL A 78 28.29 16.09 -12.92
CA VAL A 78 26.86 16.12 -13.18
C VAL A 78 26.22 14.84 -12.64
N GLU A 79 25.50 14.94 -11.52
CA GLU A 79 24.81 13.79 -10.92
C GLU A 79 23.56 13.40 -11.71
N LYS A 80 22.91 14.38 -12.32
CA LYS A 80 21.66 14.19 -13.03
C LYS A 80 21.46 15.21 -14.13
N ALA A 81 21.08 14.74 -15.32
CA ALA A 81 20.64 15.58 -16.43
C ALA A 81 19.32 15.01 -16.97
N ILE A 82 18.29 15.86 -17.03
CA ILE A 82 16.95 15.47 -17.52
C ILE A 82 16.38 16.53 -18.46
N ASN A 83 15.40 16.13 -19.26
CA ASN A 83 14.52 17.05 -19.95
C ASN A 83 13.43 17.55 -18.97
N PRO A 84 13.43 18.84 -18.56
CA PRO A 84 12.46 19.35 -17.57
C PRO A 84 11.03 19.46 -18.11
N ASP A 85 10.82 19.32 -19.41
CA ASP A 85 9.49 19.36 -20.04
C ASP A 85 8.75 18.01 -19.94
N ILE A 86 9.46 16.94 -19.52
CA ILE A 86 8.89 15.62 -19.28
C ILE A 86 8.48 15.50 -17.81
N ASP A 87 7.27 15.01 -17.57
CA ASP A 87 6.79 14.67 -16.23
C ASP A 87 7.29 13.29 -15.81
N TYR A 88 8.33 13.24 -15.00
CA TYR A 88 8.90 12.01 -14.41
C TYR A 88 8.17 11.54 -13.15
N SER A 89 7.07 12.18 -12.78
CA SER A 89 6.36 11.84 -11.55
C SER A 89 5.83 10.42 -11.56
N THR A 90 6.02 9.73 -10.46
CA THR A 90 5.50 8.38 -10.24
C THR A 90 4.85 8.27 -8.87
N LEU A 91 3.97 7.31 -8.70
CA LEU A 91 3.41 6.95 -7.41
C LEU A 91 3.00 5.49 -7.40
N SER A 92 3.58 4.72 -6.49
CA SER A 92 3.25 3.32 -6.27
C SER A 92 3.12 3.01 -4.78
N VAL A 93 2.34 2.00 -4.45
CA VAL A 93 2.14 1.50 -3.07
C VAL A 93 2.40 0.00 -3.03
N SER A 94 3.03 -0.48 -1.97
CA SER A 94 3.34 -1.91 -1.82
C SER A 94 2.10 -2.80 -1.63
N LYS A 95 0.96 -2.22 -1.20
CA LYS A 95 -0.31 -2.94 -1.03
C LYS A 95 -1.49 -2.05 -1.39
N LYS A 96 -2.41 -2.57 -2.20
CA LYS A 96 -3.66 -1.89 -2.61
C LYS A 96 -4.83 -2.15 -1.65
N SER A 97 -4.68 -3.06 -0.70
CA SER A 97 -5.71 -3.35 0.31
C SER A 97 -5.09 -3.82 1.63
N VAL A 98 -5.76 -3.52 2.72
CA VAL A 98 -5.38 -3.97 4.06
C VAL A 98 -6.62 -4.30 4.89
N LYS A 99 -6.54 -5.40 5.66
CA LYS A 99 -7.54 -5.77 6.67
C LYS A 99 -6.91 -5.57 8.04
N LEU A 100 -7.57 -4.81 8.90
CA LEU A 100 -7.08 -4.45 10.21
C LEU A 100 -8.04 -4.89 11.31
N ASN A 101 -7.49 -5.33 12.43
CA ASN A 101 -8.27 -5.44 13.65
C ASN A 101 -8.59 -4.05 14.19
N ALA A 102 -9.73 -3.93 14.84
CA ALA A 102 -10.18 -2.67 15.42
C ALA A 102 -9.12 -2.05 16.34
N GLY A 103 -8.86 -0.77 16.18
CA GLY A 103 -7.87 0.00 16.94
C GLY A 103 -6.40 -0.29 16.59
N LYS A 104 -6.12 -1.22 15.68
CA LYS A 104 -4.76 -1.53 15.23
C LYS A 104 -4.35 -0.70 14.03
N SER A 105 -3.03 -0.57 13.85
CA SER A 105 -2.43 0.13 12.72
C SER A 105 -1.70 -0.82 11.78
N ALA A 106 -1.53 -0.40 10.54
CA ALA A 106 -0.62 -1.01 9.58
C ALA A 106 0.17 0.08 8.86
N THR A 107 1.42 -0.22 8.58
CA THR A 107 2.30 0.62 7.77
C THR A 107 2.44 0.00 6.38
N ILE A 108 2.28 0.81 5.35
CA ILE A 108 2.42 0.44 3.95
C ILE A 108 3.49 1.36 3.36
N THR A 109 4.43 0.81 2.63
CA THR A 109 5.44 1.59 1.93
C THR A 109 4.90 2.12 0.62
N TYR A 110 5.39 3.30 0.24
CA TYR A 110 5.15 3.88 -1.08
C TYR A 110 6.48 4.35 -1.69
N ARG A 111 6.49 4.45 -3.01
CA ARG A 111 7.54 5.14 -3.76
C ARG A 111 6.88 6.24 -4.58
N ALA A 112 7.44 7.42 -4.51
CA ALA A 112 6.98 8.58 -5.27
C ALA A 112 8.18 9.38 -5.75
N LEU A 113 8.14 9.76 -7.02
CA LEU A 113 9.06 10.70 -7.63
C LEU A 113 8.26 11.94 -8.01
N ASP A 114 8.85 13.11 -7.86
CA ASP A 114 8.29 14.35 -8.34
C ASP A 114 8.41 14.47 -9.87
N ASN A 115 8.00 15.58 -10.44
CA ASN A 115 8.08 15.83 -11.89
C ASN A 115 9.51 15.88 -12.44
N PHE A 116 10.51 15.97 -11.59
CA PHE A 116 11.94 15.92 -11.97
C PHE A 116 12.57 14.54 -11.71
N GLY A 117 11.78 13.57 -11.23
CA GLY A 117 12.26 12.23 -10.91
C GLY A 117 13.03 12.13 -9.60
N ASP A 118 12.86 13.10 -8.68
CA ASP A 118 13.45 13.07 -7.35
C ASP A 118 12.45 12.48 -6.34
N THR A 119 12.96 11.79 -5.32
CA THR A 119 12.10 11.24 -4.27
C THR A 119 11.33 12.34 -3.56
N THR A 120 10.03 12.16 -3.37
CA THR A 120 9.18 13.18 -2.78
C THR A 120 8.20 12.62 -1.76
N LYS A 121 7.68 13.51 -0.91
CA LYS A 121 6.60 13.20 0.03
C LYS A 121 5.26 13.31 -0.69
N VAL A 122 4.32 12.43 -0.32
CA VAL A 122 2.96 12.44 -0.84
C VAL A 122 1.99 13.00 0.19
N THR A 123 0.83 13.45 -0.27
CA THR A 123 -0.31 13.70 0.62
C THR A 123 -1.20 12.46 0.68
N ALA A 124 -1.90 12.26 1.80
CA ALA A 124 -2.85 11.17 1.94
C ALA A 124 -4.16 11.64 2.58
N LYS A 125 -5.27 11.18 2.03
CA LYS A 125 -6.62 11.45 2.55
C LYS A 125 -7.39 10.15 2.74
N THR A 126 -8.21 10.09 3.78
CA THR A 126 -9.16 9.00 3.99
C THR A 126 -10.56 9.43 3.54
N SER A 127 -11.29 8.52 2.91
CA SER A 127 -12.70 8.74 2.55
C SER A 127 -13.62 8.77 3.78
N ASN A 128 -13.18 8.20 4.92
CA ASN A 128 -13.97 8.20 6.15
C ASN A 128 -13.08 8.11 7.40
N LYS A 129 -12.84 9.25 8.05
CA LYS A 129 -12.05 9.35 9.28
C LYS A 129 -12.65 8.55 10.46
N LYS A 130 -13.97 8.31 10.46
CA LYS A 130 -14.66 7.49 11.48
C LYS A 130 -14.35 5.99 11.32
N VAL A 131 -13.83 5.55 10.17
CA VAL A 131 -13.46 4.16 9.90
C VAL A 131 -11.97 3.96 10.01
N ALA A 132 -11.17 4.84 9.41
CA ALA A 132 -9.71 4.79 9.49
C ALA A 132 -9.11 6.18 9.36
N THR A 133 -8.04 6.43 10.10
CA THR A 133 -7.19 7.60 9.95
C THR A 133 -5.90 7.23 9.22
N VAL A 134 -5.23 8.23 8.65
CA VAL A 134 -3.98 8.05 7.90
C VAL A 134 -2.99 9.14 8.27
N SER A 135 -1.73 8.77 8.40
CA SER A 135 -0.58 9.67 8.50
C SER A 135 0.50 9.26 7.51
N VAL A 136 1.31 10.21 7.08
CA VAL A 136 2.36 10.02 6.08
C VAL A 136 3.71 10.43 6.66
N ALA A 137 4.70 9.59 6.45
CA ALA A 137 6.12 9.88 6.65
C ALA A 137 6.86 9.60 5.34
N SER A 138 8.16 9.90 5.27
CA SER A 138 8.97 9.62 4.07
C SER A 138 8.91 8.13 3.72
N GLY A 139 8.45 7.80 2.51
CA GLY A 139 8.32 6.44 2.00
C GLY A 139 7.31 5.53 2.73
N LYS A 140 6.58 6.04 3.74
CA LYS A 140 5.68 5.22 4.56
C LYS A 140 4.34 5.91 4.79
N VAL A 141 3.25 5.16 4.73
CA VAL A 141 1.91 5.57 5.14
C VAL A 141 1.41 4.66 6.25
N THR A 142 1.01 5.26 7.38
CA THR A 142 0.45 4.53 8.52
C THR A 142 -1.05 4.72 8.57
N ILE A 143 -1.79 3.62 8.58
CA ILE A 143 -3.25 3.57 8.61
C ILE A 143 -3.68 2.98 9.94
N LYS A 144 -4.49 3.74 10.72
CA LYS A 144 -5.05 3.29 12.01
C LYS A 144 -6.54 3.03 11.86
N ALA A 145 -6.98 1.81 12.17
CA ALA A 145 -8.39 1.42 12.16
C ALA A 145 -9.14 1.96 13.38
N ALA A 146 -10.40 2.32 13.20
CA ALA A 146 -11.31 2.68 14.28
C ALA A 146 -11.67 1.48 15.17
N GLY A 147 -12.45 1.71 16.21
CA GLY A 147 -12.87 0.70 17.20
C GLY A 147 -13.79 -0.40 16.64
N LYS A 148 -14.06 -1.40 17.47
CA LYS A 148 -14.82 -2.63 17.13
C LYS A 148 -16.24 -2.39 16.58
N ALA A 149 -16.90 -1.32 16.99
CA ALA A 149 -18.23 -0.94 16.49
C ALA A 149 -18.25 -0.70 14.96
N LYS A 150 -17.10 -0.43 14.35
CA LYS A 150 -16.93 -0.26 12.91
C LYS A 150 -16.52 -1.55 12.17
N GLY A 151 -16.64 -2.72 12.82
CA GLY A 151 -16.33 -4.01 12.19
C GLY A 151 -17.02 -4.18 10.83
N ALA A 152 -16.30 -4.71 9.83
CA ALA A 152 -16.67 -4.81 8.42
C ALA A 152 -16.89 -3.47 7.70
N ALA A 153 -16.65 -2.32 8.33
CA ALA A 153 -16.63 -1.04 7.64
C ALA A 153 -15.39 -0.91 6.76
N THR A 154 -15.51 -0.13 5.70
CA THR A 154 -14.43 0.12 4.75
C THR A 154 -14.15 1.61 4.61
N ALA A 155 -12.90 1.96 4.34
CA ALA A 155 -12.49 3.29 3.91
C ALA A 155 -11.51 3.14 2.75
N LYS A 156 -11.41 4.18 1.92
CA LYS A 156 -10.40 4.31 0.87
C LYS A 156 -9.39 5.34 1.34
N ILE A 157 -8.12 4.97 1.37
CA ILE A 157 -7.01 5.90 1.54
C ILE A 157 -6.51 6.25 0.15
N THR A 158 -6.45 7.53 -0.17
CA THR A 158 -5.91 8.02 -1.44
C THR A 158 -4.63 8.78 -1.17
N LEU A 159 -3.53 8.31 -1.73
CA LEU A 159 -2.25 9.02 -1.80
C LEU A 159 -2.24 9.85 -3.07
N THR A 160 -1.67 11.04 -3.00
CA THR A 160 -1.57 11.96 -4.14
C THR A 160 -0.16 12.52 -4.25
N ASN A 161 0.38 12.49 -5.46
CA ASN A 161 1.64 13.09 -5.87
C ASN A 161 1.40 13.85 -7.18
N GLY A 162 1.20 15.16 -7.11
CA GLY A 162 0.76 15.95 -8.26
C GLY A 162 -0.55 15.40 -8.85
N LYS A 163 -0.52 15.04 -10.12
CA LYS A 163 -1.65 14.42 -10.84
C LYS A 163 -1.78 12.91 -10.58
N LYS A 164 -0.73 12.24 -10.06
CA LYS A 164 -0.71 10.80 -9.82
C LYS A 164 -1.45 10.44 -8.52
N LYS A 165 -2.24 9.38 -8.56
CA LYS A 165 -3.01 8.90 -7.39
C LYS A 165 -2.84 7.41 -7.21
N ALA A 166 -2.70 6.98 -5.96
CA ALA A 166 -2.74 5.57 -5.57
C ALA A 166 -3.75 5.37 -4.44
N THR A 167 -4.47 4.25 -4.46
CA THR A 167 -5.52 3.99 -3.48
C THR A 167 -5.28 2.70 -2.73
N ILE A 168 -5.61 2.72 -1.43
CA ILE A 168 -5.53 1.57 -0.54
C ILE A 168 -6.91 1.36 0.08
N LYS A 169 -7.52 0.20 -0.15
CA LYS A 169 -8.78 -0.20 0.49
C LYS A 169 -8.50 -0.71 1.90
N VAL A 170 -9.10 -0.08 2.89
CA VAL A 170 -9.04 -0.50 4.29
C VAL A 170 -10.35 -1.19 4.67
N THR A 171 -10.26 -2.35 5.32
CA THR A 171 -11.42 -3.07 5.88
C THR A 171 -11.15 -3.39 7.34
N ILE A 172 -12.08 -3.05 8.24
CA ILE A 172 -11.97 -3.42 9.66
C ILE A 172 -12.53 -4.83 9.84
N ASN A 173 -11.77 -5.71 10.48
CA ASN A 173 -12.25 -7.04 10.84
C ASN A 173 -13.45 -6.95 11.79
N ASN A 174 -14.44 -7.83 11.58
CA ASN A 174 -15.63 -7.94 12.38
C ASN A 174 -15.67 -9.31 13.08
N PRO A 175 -14.94 -9.49 14.19
CA PRO A 175 -14.86 -10.78 14.85
C PRO A 175 -16.20 -11.19 15.46
N VAL A 176 -16.39 -12.50 15.62
CA VAL A 176 -17.55 -13.06 16.32
C VAL A 176 -17.44 -12.81 17.81
N LYS A 177 -18.54 -12.35 18.42
CA LYS A 177 -18.70 -12.24 19.88
C LYS A 177 -19.25 -13.54 20.48
N LYS A 178 -20.22 -14.16 19.79
CA LYS A 178 -20.95 -15.34 20.28
C LYS A 178 -21.51 -16.18 19.14
N VAL A 179 -21.49 -17.50 19.31
CA VAL A 179 -22.24 -18.45 18.49
C VAL A 179 -23.02 -19.39 19.42
N LYS A 180 -24.28 -19.65 19.11
CA LYS A 180 -25.13 -20.57 19.84
C LYS A 180 -26.01 -21.39 18.91
N ALA A 181 -26.18 -22.68 19.18
CA ALA A 181 -27.19 -23.50 18.51
C ALA A 181 -28.58 -23.06 18.96
N ALA A 182 -29.51 -22.92 18.01
CA ALA A 182 -30.92 -22.61 18.35
C ALA A 182 -31.58 -23.78 19.11
N LYS A 183 -31.23 -25.03 18.74
CA LYS A 183 -31.60 -26.23 19.44
C LYS A 183 -30.37 -27.10 19.67
N LYS A 184 -30.20 -27.70 20.85
CA LYS A 184 -29.03 -28.56 21.15
C LYS A 184 -29.16 -29.97 20.56
N LYS A 185 -30.39 -30.41 20.25
CA LYS A 185 -30.69 -31.74 19.68
C LYS A 185 -31.62 -31.57 18.49
N ALA A 186 -31.53 -32.47 17.51
CA ALA A 186 -32.41 -32.59 16.37
C ALA A 186 -32.54 -34.05 15.97
N THR A 187 -33.69 -34.42 15.37
CA THR A 187 -33.95 -35.75 14.85
C THR A 187 -34.22 -35.68 13.36
N VAL A 188 -33.75 -36.67 12.61
CA VAL A 188 -33.98 -36.79 11.16
C VAL A 188 -34.19 -38.25 10.80
N LYS A 189 -35.12 -38.55 9.89
CA LYS A 189 -35.27 -39.90 9.33
C LYS A 189 -34.13 -40.19 8.36
N LYS A 190 -33.75 -41.47 8.21
CA LYS A 190 -32.81 -41.95 7.20
C LYS A 190 -33.16 -41.41 5.80
N LYS A 191 -32.19 -40.99 5.01
CA LYS A 191 -32.32 -40.38 3.68
C LYS A 191 -32.96 -38.96 3.66
N LYS A 192 -33.57 -38.48 4.76
CA LYS A 192 -34.16 -37.11 4.89
C LYS A 192 -33.14 -36.09 5.37
N THR A 193 -33.49 -34.80 5.26
CA THR A 193 -32.62 -33.67 5.62
C THR A 193 -33.30 -32.84 6.72
N VAL A 194 -32.51 -32.41 7.71
CA VAL A 194 -32.90 -31.45 8.74
C VAL A 194 -32.08 -30.19 8.61
N LYS A 195 -32.68 -29.04 8.89
CA LYS A 195 -31.99 -27.74 8.94
C LYS A 195 -31.62 -27.38 10.38
N LEU A 196 -30.35 -27.20 10.64
CA LEU A 196 -29.84 -26.76 11.94
C LEU A 196 -29.53 -25.27 11.89
N THR A 197 -30.02 -24.51 12.85
CA THR A 197 -29.80 -23.06 12.95
C THR A 197 -28.83 -22.74 14.07
N PHE A 198 -27.79 -21.98 13.76
CA PHE A 198 -26.83 -21.43 14.71
C PHE A 198 -26.97 -19.91 14.71
N LYS A 199 -27.31 -19.32 15.85
CA LYS A 199 -27.36 -17.86 16.05
C LYS A 199 -25.93 -17.31 16.16
N VAL A 200 -25.62 -16.27 15.39
CA VAL A 200 -24.30 -15.62 15.35
C VAL A 200 -24.46 -14.18 15.81
N THR A 201 -23.59 -13.74 16.70
CA THR A 201 -23.48 -12.35 17.11
C THR A 201 -22.05 -11.89 16.90
N SER A 202 -21.82 -10.97 15.97
CA SER A 202 -20.55 -10.29 15.76
C SER A 202 -20.54 -8.94 16.50
N TYR A 203 -19.38 -8.29 16.62
CA TYR A 203 -19.31 -6.96 17.23
C TYR A 203 -20.17 -5.94 16.47
N ASN A 204 -20.07 -5.89 15.14
CA ASN A 204 -21.05 -5.20 14.30
C ASN A 204 -22.14 -6.21 13.89
N LYS A 205 -23.27 -6.18 14.57
CA LYS A 205 -24.38 -7.13 14.39
C LYS A 205 -25.04 -7.06 12.99
N ALA A 206 -24.95 -5.92 12.32
CA ALA A 206 -25.52 -5.72 10.98
C ALA A 206 -24.69 -6.39 9.87
N LYS A 207 -23.42 -6.72 10.14
CA LYS A 207 -22.47 -7.25 9.15
C LYS A 207 -22.07 -8.68 9.49
N LYS A 208 -21.74 -9.46 8.44
CA LYS A 208 -21.19 -10.81 8.62
C LYS A 208 -19.86 -10.75 9.39
N THR A 209 -19.58 -11.83 10.14
CA THR A 209 -18.26 -11.98 10.76
C THR A 209 -17.17 -12.12 9.71
N SER A 210 -15.98 -11.60 10.02
CA SER A 210 -14.75 -11.81 9.25
C SER A 210 -13.99 -13.08 9.67
N ASP A 211 -14.39 -13.69 10.80
CA ASP A 211 -13.71 -14.88 11.30
C ASP A 211 -14.01 -16.09 10.41
N LYS A 212 -13.02 -16.97 10.28
CA LYS A 212 -13.13 -18.24 9.56
C LYS A 212 -14.22 -19.10 10.20
N ILE A 213 -15.10 -19.64 9.34
CA ILE A 213 -16.15 -20.57 9.75
C ILE A 213 -15.78 -21.98 9.30
N THR A 214 -15.77 -22.91 10.24
CA THR A 214 -15.53 -24.32 9.96
C THR A 214 -16.68 -25.19 10.46
N TYR A 215 -16.84 -26.36 9.85
CA TYR A 215 -17.92 -27.28 10.10
C TYR A 215 -17.35 -28.68 10.29
N LYS A 216 -17.77 -29.37 11.34
CA LYS A 216 -17.34 -30.74 11.64
C LYS A 216 -18.54 -31.64 11.92
N THR A 217 -18.51 -32.83 11.37
CA THR A 217 -19.44 -33.93 11.65
C THR A 217 -18.67 -35.02 12.36
N SER A 218 -19.08 -35.42 13.57
CA SER A 218 -18.35 -36.43 14.35
C SER A 218 -18.40 -37.83 13.74
N LYS A 219 -19.54 -38.21 13.15
CA LYS A 219 -19.74 -39.49 12.47
C LYS A 219 -20.33 -39.28 11.08
N LYS A 220 -19.47 -39.12 10.07
CA LYS A 220 -19.88 -38.85 8.68
C LYS A 220 -20.74 -39.95 8.06
N LYS A 221 -20.54 -41.24 8.46
CA LYS A 221 -21.35 -42.39 8.04
C LYS A 221 -22.78 -42.34 8.58
N VAL A 222 -23.04 -41.65 9.70
CA VAL A 222 -24.37 -41.47 10.30
C VAL A 222 -25.10 -40.28 9.72
N ALA A 223 -24.42 -39.13 9.63
CA ALA A 223 -25.02 -37.88 9.12
C ALA A 223 -23.99 -37.07 8.34
N LYS A 224 -24.43 -36.44 7.26
CA LYS A 224 -23.58 -35.63 6.35
C LYS A 224 -24.14 -34.21 6.19
N ILE A 225 -23.27 -33.21 6.26
CA ILE A 225 -23.61 -31.83 5.92
C ILE A 225 -23.72 -31.70 4.40
N THR A 226 -24.87 -31.23 3.91
CA THR A 226 -25.17 -31.11 2.47
C THR A 226 -25.17 -29.66 1.99
N LYS A 227 -25.64 -28.71 2.82
CA LYS A 227 -25.72 -27.30 2.45
C LYS A 227 -25.43 -26.39 3.64
N LYS A 228 -24.83 -25.22 3.37
CA LYS A 228 -24.48 -24.21 4.35
C LYS A 228 -24.94 -22.84 3.84
N LYS A 229 -25.67 -22.07 4.67
CA LYS A 229 -26.08 -20.70 4.36
C LYS A 229 -25.66 -19.80 5.50
N VAL A 230 -24.85 -18.75 5.21
CA VAL A 230 -24.30 -17.82 6.21
C VAL A 230 -24.89 -16.43 6.01
N SER A 231 -25.44 -15.87 7.09
CA SER A 231 -25.88 -14.47 7.19
C SER A 231 -25.18 -13.76 8.34
N SER A 232 -25.45 -12.47 8.52
CA SER A 232 -24.90 -11.69 9.65
C SER A 232 -25.38 -12.18 11.02
N LYS A 233 -26.58 -12.74 11.10
CA LYS A 233 -27.25 -13.12 12.37
C LYS A 233 -27.32 -14.62 12.59
N LYS A 234 -27.21 -15.46 11.55
CA LYS A 234 -27.37 -16.91 11.65
C LYS A 234 -26.63 -17.70 10.57
N ILE A 235 -26.29 -18.92 10.92
CA ILE A 235 -25.83 -19.94 9.99
C ILE A 235 -26.87 -21.07 9.97
N ILE A 236 -27.28 -21.49 8.78
CA ILE A 236 -28.16 -22.64 8.58
C ILE A 236 -27.32 -23.73 7.96
N VAL A 237 -27.32 -24.91 8.59
CA VAL A 237 -26.62 -26.11 8.12
C VAL A 237 -27.66 -27.17 7.81
N SER A 238 -27.74 -27.62 6.56
CA SER A 238 -28.58 -28.75 6.16
C SER A 238 -27.81 -30.06 6.37
N VAL A 239 -28.42 -30.99 7.08
CA VAL A 239 -27.80 -32.27 7.46
C VAL A 239 -28.70 -33.41 6.99
N LYS A 240 -28.16 -34.31 6.15
CA LYS A 240 -28.84 -35.53 5.66
C LYS A 240 -28.51 -36.69 6.58
N GLY A 241 -29.52 -37.42 7.05
CA GLY A 241 -29.39 -38.69 7.77
C GLY A 241 -29.03 -39.82 6.81
N LEU A 242 -27.96 -40.59 7.10
CA LEU A 242 -27.46 -41.65 6.26
C LEU A 242 -27.70 -43.06 6.86
N LYS A 243 -27.39 -43.21 8.17
CA LYS A 243 -27.52 -44.48 8.90
C LYS A 243 -28.06 -44.19 10.32
N LYS A 244 -28.90 -45.11 10.85
CA LYS A 244 -29.40 -45.05 12.24
C LYS A 244 -28.25 -44.82 13.22
N GLY A 245 -28.40 -43.89 14.16
CA GLY A 245 -27.34 -43.55 15.12
C GLY A 245 -27.34 -42.04 15.49
N THR A 246 -26.30 -41.63 16.15
CA THR A 246 -26.13 -40.24 16.63
C THR A 246 -24.82 -39.65 16.11
N SER A 247 -24.89 -38.39 15.63
CA SER A 247 -23.74 -37.63 15.19
C SER A 247 -23.78 -36.17 15.73
N LYS A 248 -22.65 -35.62 16.12
CA LYS A 248 -22.53 -34.23 16.56
C LYS A 248 -22.12 -33.35 15.37
N ILE A 249 -22.87 -32.28 15.13
CA ILE A 249 -22.56 -31.25 14.13
C ILE A 249 -22.02 -30.05 14.86
N THR A 250 -20.79 -29.70 14.60
CA THR A 250 -20.09 -28.57 15.22
C THR A 250 -19.87 -27.45 14.21
N VAL A 251 -20.27 -26.23 14.55
CA VAL A 251 -19.91 -25.01 13.83
C VAL A 251 -18.93 -24.23 14.70
N THR A 252 -17.75 -23.94 14.15
CA THR A 252 -16.72 -23.13 14.81
C THR A 252 -16.51 -21.85 14.01
N ILE A 253 -16.49 -20.70 14.70
CA ILE A 253 -16.27 -19.37 14.14
C ILE A 253 -15.15 -18.71 14.95
N GLY A 254 -13.96 -18.56 14.35
CA GLY A 254 -12.77 -18.16 15.08
C GLY A 254 -12.52 -19.09 16.28
N LYS A 255 -12.51 -18.55 17.49
CA LYS A 255 -12.35 -19.33 18.74
C LYS A 255 -13.68 -19.79 19.38
N LYS A 256 -14.85 -19.46 18.80
CA LYS A 256 -16.16 -19.78 19.35
C LYS A 256 -16.77 -20.98 18.63
N LYS A 257 -17.40 -21.90 19.39
CA LYS A 257 -18.05 -23.11 18.83
C LYS A 257 -19.46 -23.33 19.39
N ALA A 258 -20.30 -23.95 18.59
CA ALA A 258 -21.60 -24.46 19.00
C ALA A 258 -21.85 -25.83 18.38
N VAL A 259 -22.54 -26.69 19.10
CA VAL A 259 -22.74 -28.11 18.75
C VAL A 259 -24.23 -28.43 18.78
N VAL A 260 -24.67 -29.22 17.81
CA VAL A 260 -25.99 -29.85 17.78
C VAL A 260 -25.82 -31.37 17.68
N THR A 261 -26.49 -32.12 18.53
CA THR A 261 -26.55 -33.59 18.45
C THR A 261 -27.69 -33.99 17.54
N VAL A 262 -27.41 -34.68 16.45
CA VAL A 262 -28.40 -35.17 15.47
C VAL A 262 -28.57 -36.67 15.66
N LYS A 263 -29.83 -37.08 15.98
CA LYS A 263 -30.22 -38.50 16.01
C LYS A 263 -30.90 -38.87 14.69
N VAL A 264 -30.36 -39.87 14.01
CA VAL A 264 -30.93 -40.45 12.79
C VAL A 264 -31.74 -41.66 13.20
N LYS A 265 -33.03 -41.69 12.85
CA LYS A 265 -33.98 -42.80 13.07
C LYS A 265 -34.12 -43.63 11.78
#